data_32a4d9b673c5fe07a6f902ee4551ed96
#
_entry.id   32a4d9b673c5fe07a6f902ee4551ed96
#
_cell.length_a   1.000
_cell.length_b   1.000
_cell.length_c   1.000
_cell.angle_alpha   90.00
_cell.angle_beta   90.00
_cell.angle_gamma   90.00
#
_symmetry.space_group_name_H-M   'P 1'
#
loop_
_entity.id
_entity.type
_entity.pdbx_description
1 polymer ?
#
loop_
_entity_poly.entity_id
_entity_poly.type
_entity_poly.pdbx_seq_one_letter_code
_entity_poly.pdbx_strand_id
1 'polypeptide(L)'
;MKKKNYLILSLSLLLCMSSETSYANTGGKKIVKKEVKNIIPTGSNYVIVKGENLIKPDGSTLYIVGTNLGNWLNPEGYMFNFKKTNCEWMINGMICQLVGPDFARAFWQAFKDNYITEDDIAYIASTGANTIRLPFNYKLFTREDYMGKNDETEGFRMMDKTIEWCRKYGLHLILDMHDCPGGQTGDNIDNGHGYPWLFESEESQQLFCNIWRSIAERYKNEPVILGYELMNEPIATMFTKEVQAKLNAKLEDVYKRATKAIREVDQNHIILLGGSQWNSNFEPFNDWKFDDKIMYTCHRYGGAPTKEAIQSYIDFRDKTQLPMYMGEIGHNTDKWQADFCETMRKANIGYTFWPYKKIENSCMMGIRKPAEWDSIIVKFAEADRSSFDGIRKARPDQEKGKKLLMEFVENAKQKNCVPQTGYIQSMGLKTE
;
A
#
# COMPACT_ATOMS: atom_id res chain seq x y z
N MET A 1 -29.48 -21.35 59.34
CA MET A 1 -28.30 -22.14 58.96
C MET A 1 -27.33 -21.22 58.20
N LYS A 2 -26.06 -21.25 58.51
CA LYS A 2 -25.04 -20.23 58.41
C LYS A 2 -24.65 -19.87 56.99
N LYS A 3 -24.69 -18.53 56.67
CA LYS A 3 -24.01 -17.90 55.50
C LYS A 3 -22.51 -17.81 55.84
N LYS A 4 -21.64 -18.24 54.92
CA LYS A 4 -20.20 -17.97 54.94
C LYS A 4 -19.91 -16.92 53.87
N ASN A 5 -19.46 -15.74 54.34
CA ASN A 5 -18.88 -14.69 53.51
C ASN A 5 -17.41 -15.05 53.26
N TYR A 6 -16.95 -14.97 52.00
CA TYR A 6 -15.53 -14.93 51.64
C TYR A 6 -15.16 -13.50 51.27
N LEU A 7 -14.29 -12.93 52.10
CA LEU A 7 -13.64 -11.65 51.91
C LEU A 7 -12.42 -11.89 50.98
N ILE A 8 -12.36 -11.25 49.83
CA ILE A 8 -11.17 -11.24 48.98
C ILE A 8 -10.40 -9.97 49.29
N LEU A 9 -9.22 -10.13 49.92
CA LEU A 9 -8.23 -9.07 50.13
C LEU A 9 -7.44 -8.89 48.83
N SER A 10 -7.51 -7.71 48.24
CA SER A 10 -6.59 -7.27 47.18
C SER A 10 -5.31 -6.73 47.86
N LEU A 11 -4.20 -7.40 47.62
CA LEU A 11 -2.87 -6.96 48.06
C LEU A 11 -2.23 -6.16 46.91
N SER A 12 -2.20 -4.83 47.05
CA SER A 12 -1.42 -3.94 46.19
C SER A 12 0.02 -3.87 46.73
N LEU A 13 0.96 -4.49 46.03
CA LEU A 13 2.40 -4.32 46.29
C LEU A 13 2.88 -3.01 45.66
N LEU A 14 3.13 -2.02 46.50
CA LEU A 14 3.95 -0.86 46.15
C LEU A 14 5.44 -1.27 46.29
N LEU A 15 6.17 -1.41 45.20
CA LEU A 15 7.63 -1.48 45.22
C LEU A 15 8.20 -0.05 45.09
N CYS A 16 8.62 0.54 46.18
CA CYS A 16 9.56 1.65 46.20
C CYS A 16 10.97 1.09 46.02
N MET A 17 11.62 1.36 44.91
CA MET A 17 13.06 1.18 44.78
C MET A 17 13.75 2.54 44.95
N SER A 18 14.46 2.68 46.06
CA SER A 18 15.40 3.76 46.33
C SER A 18 16.65 3.59 45.44
N SER A 19 17.03 4.66 44.75
CA SER A 19 18.28 4.73 43.98
C SER A 19 19.43 5.07 44.92
N GLU A 20 20.35 4.15 45.13
CA GLU A 20 21.68 4.45 45.68
C GLU A 20 22.62 4.87 44.57
N THR A 21 23.17 6.08 44.67
CA THR A 21 24.22 6.62 43.84
C THR A 21 25.58 6.26 44.40
N SER A 22 26.34 5.35 43.77
CA SER A 22 27.75 5.18 44.01
C SER A 22 28.56 6.01 42.99
N TYR A 23 29.38 6.92 43.48
CA TYR A 23 30.35 7.66 42.70
C TYR A 23 31.64 6.83 42.50
N ALA A 24 31.98 6.49 41.29
CA ALA A 24 33.34 6.12 40.90
C ALA A 24 33.86 7.13 39.90
N ASN A 25 34.94 7.80 40.30
CA ASN A 25 35.60 8.85 39.51
C ASN A 25 36.72 8.21 38.67
N THR A 26 36.56 8.14 37.35
CA THR A 26 37.70 7.93 36.42
C THR A 26 37.39 8.59 35.07
N GLY A 27 38.24 9.56 34.67
CA GLY A 27 38.61 9.96 33.31
C GLY A 27 37.48 10.29 32.29
N GLY A 28 37.19 11.53 32.15
CA GLY A 28 36.57 12.31 31.11
C GLY A 28 36.02 11.61 29.83
N LYS A 29 34.86 10.97 29.88
CA LYS A 29 33.92 10.88 28.74
C LYS A 29 32.53 11.13 29.29
N LYS A 30 31.90 12.23 28.84
CA LYS A 30 30.46 12.47 29.13
C LYS A 30 29.65 11.31 28.56
N ILE A 31 29.21 10.39 29.42
CA ILE A 31 28.20 9.40 29.08
C ILE A 31 26.87 10.17 29.03
N VAL A 32 26.36 10.43 27.84
CA VAL A 32 24.98 10.90 27.65
C VAL A 32 24.07 9.74 28.12
N LYS A 33 23.50 9.85 29.32
CA LYS A 33 22.45 8.95 29.76
C LYS A 33 21.29 9.09 28.78
N LYS A 34 21.05 8.05 27.97
CA LYS A 34 19.81 7.91 27.23
C LYS A 34 18.69 7.83 28.26
N GLU A 35 17.80 8.81 28.30
CA GLU A 35 16.58 8.72 29.08
C GLU A 35 15.81 7.48 28.63
N VAL A 36 15.69 6.48 29.45
CA VAL A 36 14.78 5.37 29.26
C VAL A 36 13.38 5.94 29.51
N LYS A 37 12.71 6.39 28.47
CA LYS A 37 11.28 6.74 28.56
C LYS A 37 10.55 5.49 29.03
N ASN A 38 9.87 5.57 30.14
CA ASN A 38 8.98 4.50 30.61
C ASN A 38 7.89 4.30 29.54
N ILE A 39 8.00 3.21 28.78
CA ILE A 39 7.00 2.82 27.78
C ILE A 39 5.85 2.16 28.53
N ILE A 40 4.65 2.73 28.42
CA ILE A 40 3.43 2.22 29.06
C ILE A 40 2.55 1.62 27.98
N PRO A 41 2.12 0.35 28.10
CA PRO A 41 1.17 -0.27 27.17
C PRO A 41 -0.11 0.55 27.01
N THR A 42 -0.66 0.59 25.79
CA THR A 42 -1.83 1.42 25.47
C THR A 42 -3.14 0.87 26.02
N GLY A 43 -3.18 -0.42 26.36
CA GLY A 43 -4.42 -1.14 26.70
C GLY A 43 -5.26 -1.53 25.46
N SER A 44 -4.83 -1.14 24.25
CA SER A 44 -5.45 -1.53 22.98
C SER A 44 -4.68 -2.68 22.33
N ASN A 45 -5.37 -3.56 21.62
CA ASN A 45 -4.74 -4.56 20.74
C ASN A 45 -4.33 -3.98 19.37
N TYR A 46 -4.75 -2.76 19.07
CA TYR A 46 -4.50 -2.07 17.80
C TYR A 46 -3.43 -1.00 17.96
N VAL A 47 -2.76 -0.68 16.86
CA VAL A 47 -1.98 0.55 16.76
C VAL A 47 -2.96 1.73 16.86
N ILE A 48 -2.60 2.73 17.66
CA ILE A 48 -3.44 3.91 17.88
C ILE A 48 -2.73 5.18 17.39
N VAL A 49 -3.54 6.18 17.02
CA VAL A 49 -3.07 7.54 16.73
C VAL A 49 -2.92 8.32 18.03
N LYS A 50 -1.75 8.95 18.23
CA LYS A 50 -1.49 9.85 19.36
C LYS A 50 -0.65 11.04 18.90
N GLY A 51 -1.32 12.16 18.61
CA GLY A 51 -0.69 13.30 17.95
C GLY A 51 -0.11 12.85 16.60
N GLU A 52 1.08 13.26 16.26
CA GLU A 52 1.78 12.91 15.03
C GLU A 52 2.35 11.47 14.99
N ASN A 53 2.06 10.65 15.98
CA ASN A 53 2.68 9.35 16.14
C ASN A 53 1.67 8.20 16.09
N LEU A 54 2.15 7.07 15.60
CA LEU A 54 1.49 5.77 15.71
C LEU A 54 2.08 5.05 16.93
N ILE A 55 1.23 4.58 17.84
CA ILE A 55 1.66 3.88 19.06
C ILE A 55 1.17 2.44 19.02
N LYS A 56 2.11 1.52 19.15
CA LYS A 56 1.83 0.07 19.20
C LYS A 56 1.18 -0.31 20.53
N PRO A 57 0.54 -1.49 20.62
CA PRO A 57 -0.06 -2.00 21.85
C PRO A 57 0.89 -2.00 23.05
N ASP A 58 2.18 -2.27 22.84
CA ASP A 58 3.23 -2.25 23.86
C ASP A 58 3.60 -0.83 24.34
N GLY A 59 3.02 0.21 23.75
CA GLY A 59 3.30 1.61 24.04
C GLY A 59 4.48 2.22 23.29
N SER A 60 5.21 1.44 22.50
CA SER A 60 6.29 1.95 21.66
C SER A 60 5.76 2.61 20.39
N THR A 61 6.53 3.56 19.84
CA THR A 61 6.20 4.20 18.57
C THR A 61 6.43 3.25 17.40
N LEU A 62 5.46 3.17 16.49
CA LEU A 62 5.63 2.53 15.19
C LEU A 62 6.15 3.57 14.20
N TYR A 63 7.35 3.38 13.68
CA TYR A 63 7.87 4.07 12.51
C TYR A 63 7.75 3.13 11.31
N ILE A 64 6.91 3.47 10.34
CA ILE A 64 6.64 2.63 9.17
C ILE A 64 7.88 2.56 8.28
N VAL A 65 8.35 1.34 8.01
CA VAL A 65 9.34 1.03 6.96
C VAL A 65 8.86 -0.23 6.26
N GLY A 66 8.58 -0.13 4.97
CA GLY A 66 8.00 -1.26 4.26
C GLY A 66 7.96 -1.13 2.75
N THR A 67 7.12 -1.94 2.13
CA THR A 67 6.98 -1.99 0.68
C THR A 67 5.53 -2.21 0.27
N ASN A 68 5.26 -1.92 -1.00
CA ASN A 68 3.95 -2.11 -1.64
C ASN A 68 3.94 -3.42 -2.42
N LEU A 69 2.90 -4.23 -2.28
CA LEU A 69 2.66 -5.40 -3.13
C LEU A 69 2.07 -4.97 -4.49
N GLY A 70 2.68 -3.97 -5.12
CA GLY A 70 2.26 -3.42 -6.41
C GLY A 70 2.25 -4.46 -7.52
N ASN A 71 1.46 -4.21 -8.57
CA ASN A 71 1.25 -5.08 -9.71
C ASN A 71 0.47 -6.39 -9.44
N TRP A 72 0.29 -6.78 -8.19
CA TRP A 72 -0.36 -8.06 -7.88
C TRP A 72 -1.87 -8.02 -8.08
N LEU A 73 -2.56 -7.13 -7.36
CA LEU A 73 -4.03 -7.02 -7.41
C LEU A 73 -4.52 -5.76 -8.14
N ASN A 74 -3.59 -5.00 -8.71
CA ASN A 74 -3.84 -3.89 -9.63
C ASN A 74 -2.67 -3.78 -10.62
N PRO A 75 -2.71 -4.51 -11.77
CA PRO A 75 -1.62 -4.54 -12.73
C PRO A 75 -1.43 -3.22 -13.49
N GLU A 76 -0.19 -2.80 -13.61
CA GLU A 76 0.21 -1.66 -14.41
C GLU A 76 1.19 -2.07 -15.51
N GLY A 77 1.00 -1.52 -16.71
CA GLY A 77 1.72 -1.97 -17.90
C GLY A 77 3.23 -1.88 -17.81
N TYR A 78 3.77 -0.81 -17.23
CA TYR A 78 5.22 -0.63 -17.14
C TYR A 78 5.92 -1.72 -16.32
N MET A 79 5.22 -2.38 -15.40
CA MET A 79 5.77 -3.49 -14.62
C MET A 79 5.97 -4.77 -15.45
N PHE A 80 5.35 -4.82 -16.63
CA PHE A 80 5.54 -5.84 -17.69
C PHE A 80 6.41 -5.33 -18.83
N ASN A 81 6.99 -4.13 -18.73
CA ASN A 81 7.69 -3.39 -19.81
C ASN A 81 6.78 -2.92 -20.94
N PHE A 82 5.46 -2.76 -20.68
CA PHE A 82 4.54 -2.17 -21.65
C PHE A 82 4.48 -0.65 -21.50
N LYS A 83 4.33 0.08 -22.61
CA LYS A 83 4.24 1.55 -22.65
C LYS A 83 2.83 2.04 -22.95
N LYS A 84 2.16 1.43 -23.94
CA LYS A 84 0.82 1.81 -24.39
C LYS A 84 -0.28 0.98 -23.74
N THR A 85 0.00 -0.28 -23.48
CA THR A 85 -0.90 -1.22 -22.81
C THR A 85 -0.66 -1.09 -21.31
N ASN A 86 -1.23 -0.07 -20.67
CA ASN A 86 -0.73 0.44 -19.40
C ASN A 86 -1.67 0.22 -18.19
N CYS A 87 -2.89 -0.29 -18.39
CA CYS A 87 -3.82 -0.63 -17.29
C CYS A 87 -4.42 -2.02 -17.49
N GLU A 88 -5.07 -2.57 -16.47
CA GLU A 88 -5.52 -3.98 -16.47
C GLU A 88 -6.39 -4.34 -17.67
N TRP A 89 -7.44 -3.56 -17.99
CA TRP A 89 -8.32 -3.92 -19.10
C TRP A 89 -7.60 -3.93 -20.47
N MET A 90 -6.60 -3.07 -20.66
CA MET A 90 -5.76 -3.08 -21.87
C MET A 90 -4.85 -4.30 -21.89
N ILE A 91 -4.28 -4.68 -20.73
CA ILE A 91 -3.42 -5.86 -20.57
C ILE A 91 -4.23 -7.12 -20.80
N ASN A 92 -5.39 -7.25 -20.14
CA ASN A 92 -6.30 -8.38 -20.32
C ASN A 92 -6.79 -8.50 -21.77
N GLY A 93 -7.19 -7.38 -22.37
CA GLY A 93 -7.56 -7.33 -23.80
C GLY A 93 -6.44 -7.79 -24.72
N MET A 94 -5.21 -7.36 -24.48
CA MET A 94 -4.03 -7.82 -25.22
C MET A 94 -3.80 -9.33 -25.05
N ILE A 95 -3.86 -9.85 -23.84
CA ILE A 95 -3.69 -11.29 -23.56
C ILE A 95 -4.79 -12.09 -24.25
N CYS A 96 -6.07 -11.67 -24.15
CA CYS A 96 -7.18 -12.32 -24.85
C CYS A 96 -7.00 -12.33 -26.37
N GLN A 97 -6.50 -11.22 -26.94
CA GLN A 97 -6.21 -11.12 -28.38
C GLN A 97 -5.05 -12.03 -28.80
N LEU A 98 -4.08 -12.26 -27.93
CA LEU A 98 -2.91 -13.10 -28.19
C LEU A 98 -3.21 -14.59 -28.09
N VAL A 99 -3.82 -15.02 -26.99
CA VAL A 99 -3.91 -16.44 -26.61
C VAL A 99 -5.34 -16.96 -26.40
N GLY A 100 -6.34 -16.10 -26.58
CA GLY A 100 -7.74 -16.42 -26.37
C GLY A 100 -8.22 -16.24 -24.92
N PRO A 101 -9.54 -16.05 -24.70
CA PRO A 101 -10.10 -15.67 -23.40
C PRO A 101 -9.94 -16.77 -22.35
N ASP A 102 -10.03 -18.04 -22.72
CA ASP A 102 -9.91 -19.15 -21.76
C ASP A 102 -8.50 -19.25 -21.18
N PHE A 103 -7.47 -19.08 -22.05
CA PHE A 103 -6.10 -19.08 -21.58
C PHE A 103 -5.77 -17.80 -20.78
N ALA A 104 -6.33 -16.66 -21.19
CA ALA A 104 -6.19 -15.41 -20.42
C ALA A 104 -6.72 -15.58 -18.98
N ARG A 105 -7.87 -16.23 -18.80
CA ARG A 105 -8.39 -16.55 -17.45
C ARG A 105 -7.44 -17.45 -16.66
N ALA A 106 -6.90 -18.49 -17.30
CA ALA A 106 -5.95 -19.39 -16.67
C ALA A 106 -4.64 -18.67 -16.28
N PHE A 107 -4.15 -17.79 -17.15
CA PHE A 107 -2.99 -16.94 -16.87
C PHE A 107 -3.22 -16.05 -15.64
N TRP A 108 -4.35 -15.33 -15.60
CA TRP A 108 -4.65 -14.44 -14.47
C TRP A 108 -4.82 -15.19 -13.15
N GLN A 109 -5.43 -16.39 -13.20
CA GLN A 109 -5.51 -17.23 -11.99
C GLN A 109 -4.11 -17.65 -11.53
N ALA A 110 -3.26 -18.11 -12.45
CA ALA A 110 -1.89 -18.48 -12.14
C ALA A 110 -1.08 -17.28 -11.65
N PHE A 111 -1.28 -16.11 -12.23
CA PHE A 111 -0.65 -14.85 -11.80
C PHE A 111 -1.04 -14.50 -10.36
N LYS A 112 -2.33 -14.43 -10.05
CA LYS A 112 -2.81 -14.14 -8.69
C LYS A 112 -2.27 -15.11 -7.64
N ASP A 113 -2.15 -16.39 -7.98
CA ASP A 113 -1.73 -17.42 -7.03
C ASP A 113 -0.20 -17.52 -6.84
N ASN A 114 0.59 -16.97 -7.77
CA ASN A 114 2.05 -17.15 -7.76
C ASN A 114 2.88 -15.85 -7.75
N TYR A 115 2.28 -14.70 -8.09
CA TYR A 115 3.01 -13.44 -8.15
C TYR A 115 3.45 -12.98 -6.75
N ILE A 116 2.56 -13.05 -5.77
CA ILE A 116 2.87 -12.88 -4.35
C ILE A 116 2.43 -14.15 -3.62
N THR A 117 3.34 -14.69 -2.82
CA THR A 117 3.17 -15.90 -2.03
C THR A 117 3.62 -15.67 -0.58
N GLU A 118 3.43 -16.67 0.28
CA GLU A 118 3.94 -16.62 1.65
C GLU A 118 5.45 -16.41 1.72
N ASP A 119 6.21 -16.99 0.77
CA ASP A 119 7.67 -16.83 0.72
C ASP A 119 8.09 -15.38 0.49
N ASP A 120 7.29 -14.61 -0.28
CA ASP A 120 7.51 -13.18 -0.48
C ASP A 120 7.34 -12.39 0.82
N ILE A 121 6.31 -12.69 1.58
CA ILE A 121 6.03 -12.03 2.86
C ILE A 121 7.09 -12.39 3.91
N ALA A 122 7.51 -13.66 3.94
CA ALA A 122 8.62 -14.12 4.78
C ALA A 122 9.92 -13.37 4.45
N TYR A 123 10.23 -13.22 3.15
CA TYR A 123 11.40 -12.47 2.69
C TYR A 123 11.32 -10.99 3.09
N ILE A 124 10.19 -10.32 2.87
CA ILE A 124 10.00 -8.92 3.29
C ILE A 124 10.26 -8.78 4.80
N ALA A 125 9.69 -9.64 5.62
CA ALA A 125 9.91 -9.62 7.07
C ALA A 125 11.37 -9.83 7.45
N SER A 126 12.09 -10.73 6.77
CA SER A 126 13.51 -11.02 7.03
C SER A 126 14.41 -9.81 6.81
N THR A 127 14.02 -8.88 5.91
CA THR A 127 14.78 -7.65 5.66
C THR A 127 14.70 -6.65 6.81
N GLY A 128 13.78 -6.84 7.76
CA GLY A 128 13.52 -5.89 8.85
C GLY A 128 12.45 -4.85 8.52
N ALA A 129 11.75 -4.98 7.40
CA ALA A 129 10.51 -4.25 7.15
C ALA A 129 9.45 -4.60 8.21
N ASN A 130 8.58 -3.64 8.52
CA ASN A 130 7.54 -3.83 9.53
C ASN A 130 6.11 -3.63 9.00
N THR A 131 5.98 -3.15 7.77
CA THR A 131 4.67 -2.81 7.20
C THR A 131 4.62 -3.19 5.72
N ILE A 132 3.50 -3.75 5.31
CA ILE A 132 3.14 -3.98 3.92
C ILE A 132 1.95 -3.10 3.58
N ARG A 133 1.97 -2.44 2.42
CA ARG A 133 0.81 -1.83 1.79
C ARG A 133 0.33 -2.73 0.67
N LEU A 134 -0.96 -3.09 0.69
CA LEU A 134 -1.62 -3.96 -0.28
C LEU A 134 -2.53 -3.15 -1.20
N PRO A 135 -2.05 -2.75 -2.37
CA PRO A 135 -2.90 -2.17 -3.41
C PRO A 135 -3.86 -3.21 -3.99
N PHE A 136 -5.14 -2.86 -4.11
CA PHE A 136 -6.14 -3.71 -4.71
C PHE A 136 -7.16 -2.92 -5.54
N ASN A 137 -7.76 -3.59 -6.51
CA ASN A 137 -8.83 -3.05 -7.34
C ASN A 137 -10.20 -3.39 -6.74
N TYR A 138 -11.14 -2.43 -6.76
CA TYR A 138 -12.50 -2.61 -6.26
C TYR A 138 -13.25 -3.76 -6.93
N LYS A 139 -12.94 -4.07 -8.20
CA LYS A 139 -13.59 -5.14 -8.98
C LYS A 139 -13.43 -6.52 -8.37
N LEU A 140 -12.39 -6.73 -7.54
CA LEU A 140 -12.21 -7.97 -6.78
C LEU A 140 -13.32 -8.23 -5.75
N PHE A 141 -14.19 -7.24 -5.49
CA PHE A 141 -15.33 -7.32 -4.57
C PHE A 141 -16.67 -7.21 -5.32
N THR A 142 -16.66 -7.36 -6.64
CA THR A 142 -17.83 -7.32 -7.52
C THR A 142 -17.88 -8.57 -8.38
N ARG A 143 -18.93 -8.68 -9.20
CA ARG A 143 -19.06 -9.74 -10.22
C ARG A 143 -18.50 -9.33 -11.58
N GLU A 144 -17.83 -8.20 -11.67
CA GLU A 144 -17.17 -7.78 -12.89
C GLU A 144 -15.95 -8.66 -13.15
N ASP A 145 -15.76 -9.10 -14.39
CA ASP A 145 -14.54 -9.81 -14.78
C ASP A 145 -13.34 -8.87 -14.62
N TYR A 146 -12.36 -9.31 -13.84
CA TYR A 146 -11.14 -8.58 -13.56
C TYR A 146 -10.01 -9.56 -13.27
N MET A 147 -8.92 -9.49 -14.01
CA MET A 147 -7.85 -10.48 -13.92
C MET A 147 -8.40 -11.91 -13.96
N GLY A 148 -9.21 -12.20 -14.98
CA GLY A 148 -9.98 -13.43 -15.10
C GLY A 148 -11.43 -13.25 -14.67
N LYS A 149 -12.07 -14.34 -14.24
CA LYS A 149 -13.45 -14.33 -13.79
C LYS A 149 -13.49 -14.20 -12.27
N ASN A 150 -14.30 -13.27 -11.77
CA ASN A 150 -14.47 -13.03 -10.35
C ASN A 150 -15.89 -13.37 -9.87
N ASP A 151 -15.97 -13.62 -8.58
CA ASP A 151 -17.16 -13.41 -7.77
C ASP A 151 -16.86 -12.33 -6.70
N GLU A 152 -17.84 -11.99 -5.90
CA GLU A 152 -17.74 -10.94 -4.86
C GLU A 152 -16.78 -11.31 -3.70
N THR A 153 -16.22 -12.52 -3.70
CA THR A 153 -15.37 -13.05 -2.62
C THR A 153 -13.89 -13.09 -2.98
N GLU A 154 -13.53 -12.84 -4.23
CA GLU A 154 -12.12 -12.94 -4.68
C GLU A 154 -11.19 -12.02 -3.92
N GLY A 155 -11.60 -10.77 -3.70
CA GLY A 155 -10.81 -9.82 -2.89
C GLY A 155 -10.61 -10.30 -1.47
N PHE A 156 -11.65 -10.84 -0.84
CA PHE A 156 -11.55 -11.42 0.51
C PHE A 156 -10.61 -12.62 0.56
N ARG A 157 -10.67 -13.50 -0.44
CA ARG A 157 -9.76 -14.65 -0.54
C ARG A 157 -8.29 -14.22 -0.57
N MET A 158 -7.97 -13.14 -1.28
CA MET A 158 -6.60 -12.61 -1.36
C MET A 158 -6.18 -11.90 -0.08
N MET A 159 -7.09 -11.10 0.50
CA MET A 159 -6.83 -10.41 1.76
C MET A 159 -6.64 -11.38 2.92
N ASP A 160 -7.49 -12.41 3.04
CA ASP A 160 -7.38 -13.42 4.11
C ASP A 160 -6.01 -14.08 4.13
N LYS A 161 -5.48 -14.49 2.95
CA LYS A 161 -4.13 -15.06 2.82
C LYS A 161 -3.06 -14.05 3.27
N THR A 162 -3.15 -12.80 2.78
CA THR A 162 -2.17 -11.77 3.11
C THR A 162 -2.16 -11.45 4.59
N ILE A 163 -3.32 -11.36 5.23
CA ILE A 163 -3.48 -11.15 6.67
C ILE A 163 -2.84 -12.29 7.46
N GLU A 164 -3.13 -13.54 7.06
CA GLU A 164 -2.53 -14.72 7.70
C GLU A 164 -1.01 -14.69 7.64
N TRP A 165 -0.44 -14.40 6.46
CA TRP A 165 1.01 -14.31 6.28
C TRP A 165 1.61 -13.14 7.08
N CYS A 166 0.99 -11.95 7.06
CA CYS A 166 1.46 -10.81 7.85
C CYS A 166 1.43 -11.11 9.34
N ARG A 167 0.37 -11.77 9.84
CA ARG A 167 0.28 -12.21 11.25
C ARG A 167 1.40 -13.18 11.61
N LYS A 168 1.67 -14.16 10.74
CA LYS A 168 2.71 -15.17 10.95
C LYS A 168 4.10 -14.55 11.07
N TYR A 169 4.39 -13.52 10.27
CA TYR A 169 5.71 -12.89 10.20
C TYR A 169 5.80 -11.55 10.97
N GLY A 170 4.76 -11.15 11.70
CA GLY A 170 4.78 -9.98 12.58
C GLY A 170 4.80 -8.64 11.84
N LEU A 171 4.19 -8.56 10.65
CA LEU A 171 4.08 -7.36 9.83
C LEU A 171 2.72 -6.69 10.03
N HIS A 172 2.69 -5.36 9.98
CA HIS A 172 1.46 -4.59 9.85
C HIS A 172 1.01 -4.54 8.38
N LEU A 173 -0.31 -4.47 8.15
CA LEU A 173 -0.89 -4.42 6.81
C LEU A 173 -1.73 -3.16 6.63
N ILE A 174 -1.48 -2.39 5.58
CA ILE A 174 -2.34 -1.31 5.10
C ILE A 174 -3.10 -1.83 3.88
N LEU A 175 -4.43 -1.76 3.93
CA LEU A 175 -5.29 -2.09 2.79
C LEU A 175 -5.52 -0.80 2.00
N ASP A 176 -5.11 -0.77 0.73
CA ASP A 176 -5.19 0.38 -0.16
C ASP A 176 -6.11 0.09 -1.35
N MET A 177 -7.25 0.78 -1.42
CA MET A 177 -8.07 0.73 -2.63
C MET A 177 -7.40 1.57 -3.72
N HIS A 178 -6.59 0.88 -4.51
CA HIS A 178 -5.74 1.50 -5.53
C HIS A 178 -6.51 1.94 -6.77
N ASP A 179 -7.61 1.27 -7.05
CA ASP A 179 -8.57 1.61 -8.08
C ASP A 179 -9.99 1.58 -7.48
N CYS A 180 -10.66 2.71 -7.54
CA CYS A 180 -11.99 2.93 -6.98
C CYS A 180 -13.07 2.84 -8.07
N PRO A 181 -14.35 2.55 -7.70
CA PRO A 181 -15.46 2.58 -8.64
C PRO A 181 -15.53 3.89 -9.44
N GLY A 182 -15.51 3.81 -10.76
CA GLY A 182 -15.50 4.96 -11.65
C GLY A 182 -14.14 5.62 -11.88
N GLY A 183 -13.10 5.18 -11.14
CA GLY A 183 -11.77 5.78 -11.14
C GLY A 183 -11.70 7.05 -10.28
N GLN A 184 -10.59 7.23 -9.56
CA GLN A 184 -10.36 8.39 -8.70
C GLN A 184 -9.24 9.30 -9.21
N THR A 185 -8.32 8.79 -10.02
CA THR A 185 -7.16 9.52 -10.54
C THR A 185 -7.42 10.12 -11.92
N GLY A 186 -8.02 9.35 -12.82
CA GLY A 186 -8.21 9.66 -14.24
C GLY A 186 -7.01 9.31 -15.10
N ASP A 187 -6.17 8.35 -14.67
CA ASP A 187 -4.98 7.85 -15.38
C ASP A 187 -4.91 6.32 -15.31
N ASN A 188 -3.83 5.71 -15.78
CA ASN A 188 -3.65 4.26 -15.88
C ASN A 188 -3.74 3.52 -14.54
N ILE A 189 -3.40 4.16 -13.44
CA ILE A 189 -3.37 3.54 -12.10
C ILE A 189 -4.76 3.22 -11.55
N ASP A 190 -5.81 3.86 -12.06
CA ASP A 190 -7.21 3.58 -11.72
C ASP A 190 -7.97 2.83 -12.83
N ASN A 191 -7.28 2.02 -13.61
CA ASN A 191 -7.84 1.24 -14.70
C ASN A 191 -8.58 2.08 -15.76
N GLY A 192 -8.32 3.32 -15.80
CA GLY A 192 -8.46 4.44 -16.68
C GLY A 192 -9.68 4.60 -17.58
N HIS A 193 -10.55 5.52 -17.19
CA HIS A 193 -11.52 6.14 -18.12
C HIS A 193 -11.09 7.55 -18.55
N GLY A 194 -9.84 7.98 -18.27
CA GLY A 194 -9.31 9.29 -18.60
C GLY A 194 -9.92 10.45 -17.82
N TYR A 195 -10.78 10.14 -16.83
CA TYR A 195 -11.40 11.11 -15.95
C TYR A 195 -11.84 10.42 -14.64
N PRO A 196 -11.70 11.07 -13.46
CA PRO A 196 -12.04 10.48 -12.17
C PRO A 196 -13.55 10.55 -11.89
N TRP A 197 -14.32 9.66 -12.48
CA TRP A 197 -15.78 9.63 -12.42
C TRP A 197 -16.34 9.34 -11.02
N LEU A 198 -15.54 8.79 -10.10
CA LEU A 198 -15.93 8.62 -8.70
C LEU A 198 -16.50 9.92 -8.12
N PHE A 199 -15.90 11.07 -8.43
CA PHE A 199 -16.34 12.37 -7.91
C PHE A 199 -17.60 12.94 -8.56
N GLU A 200 -18.07 12.33 -9.66
CA GLU A 200 -19.25 12.78 -10.40
C GLU A 200 -20.44 11.79 -10.32
N SER A 201 -20.18 10.55 -9.94
CA SER A 201 -21.15 9.45 -9.94
C SER A 201 -21.56 9.07 -8.53
N GLU A 202 -22.83 9.32 -8.19
CA GLU A 202 -23.42 8.88 -6.92
C GLU A 202 -23.40 7.36 -6.77
N GLU A 203 -23.63 6.61 -7.87
CA GLU A 203 -23.59 5.16 -7.89
C GLU A 203 -22.18 4.64 -7.56
N SER A 204 -21.15 5.24 -8.17
CA SER A 204 -19.75 4.90 -7.89
C SER A 204 -19.37 5.19 -6.43
N GLN A 205 -19.79 6.33 -5.89
CA GLN A 205 -19.55 6.67 -4.49
C GLN A 205 -20.27 5.73 -3.52
N GLN A 206 -21.49 5.33 -3.84
CA GLN A 206 -22.22 4.38 -3.03
C GLN A 206 -21.56 2.99 -3.06
N LEU A 207 -21.11 2.52 -4.22
CA LEU A 207 -20.38 1.27 -4.36
C LEU A 207 -19.05 1.30 -3.58
N PHE A 208 -18.31 2.41 -3.68
CA PHE A 208 -17.10 2.68 -2.91
C PHE A 208 -17.33 2.54 -1.40
N CYS A 209 -18.35 3.19 -0.87
CA CYS A 209 -18.73 3.10 0.54
C CYS A 209 -19.13 1.68 0.94
N ASN A 210 -19.91 0.98 0.11
CA ASN A 210 -20.39 -0.36 0.38
C ASN A 210 -19.24 -1.37 0.45
N ILE A 211 -18.27 -1.27 -0.47
CA ILE A 211 -17.09 -2.16 -0.47
C ILE A 211 -16.26 -1.92 0.80
N TRP A 212 -15.96 -0.67 1.15
CA TRP A 212 -15.22 -0.36 2.37
C TRP A 212 -15.96 -0.82 3.64
N ARG A 213 -17.28 -0.63 3.70
CA ARG A 213 -18.09 -1.14 4.80
C ARG A 213 -17.99 -2.67 4.90
N SER A 214 -18.03 -3.39 3.79
CA SER A 214 -17.94 -4.86 3.76
C SER A 214 -16.55 -5.34 4.21
N ILE A 215 -15.48 -4.68 3.78
CA ILE A 215 -14.10 -4.94 4.21
C ILE A 215 -13.98 -4.69 5.72
N ALA A 216 -14.43 -3.55 6.18
CA ALA A 216 -14.39 -3.18 7.60
C ALA A 216 -15.21 -4.15 8.48
N GLU A 217 -16.43 -4.53 8.07
CA GLU A 217 -17.25 -5.51 8.79
C GLU A 217 -16.54 -6.86 8.96
N ARG A 218 -15.88 -7.33 7.90
CA ARG A 218 -15.15 -8.61 7.94
C ARG A 218 -13.93 -8.54 8.86
N TYR A 219 -13.18 -7.44 8.82
CA TYR A 219 -11.86 -7.34 9.44
C TYR A 219 -11.81 -6.47 10.71
N LYS A 220 -12.92 -5.97 11.22
CA LYS A 220 -12.98 -5.10 12.41
C LYS A 220 -12.25 -5.62 13.66
N ASN A 221 -12.03 -6.93 13.75
CA ASN A 221 -11.33 -7.59 14.86
C ASN A 221 -9.92 -8.06 14.49
N GLU A 222 -9.32 -7.55 13.42
CA GLU A 222 -8.04 -8.01 12.90
C GLU A 222 -6.91 -6.99 13.14
N PRO A 223 -6.18 -7.06 14.26
CA PRO A 223 -5.20 -6.05 14.64
C PRO A 223 -3.92 -6.05 13.78
N VAL A 224 -3.73 -7.02 12.91
CA VAL A 224 -2.66 -7.04 11.90
C VAL A 224 -2.84 -5.91 10.89
N ILE A 225 -4.10 -5.57 10.57
CA ILE A 225 -4.41 -4.44 9.73
C ILE A 225 -4.13 -3.16 10.53
N LEU A 226 -3.21 -2.34 10.03
CA LEU A 226 -2.92 -1.02 10.58
C LEU A 226 -4.05 -0.04 10.28
N GLY A 227 -4.57 -0.09 9.06
CA GLY A 227 -5.64 0.79 8.65
C GLY A 227 -6.06 0.61 7.19
N TYR A 228 -7.06 1.39 6.81
CA TYR A 228 -7.70 1.44 5.51
C TYR A 228 -7.32 2.72 4.78
N GLU A 229 -6.50 2.61 3.74
CA GLU A 229 -6.19 3.70 2.82
C GLU A 229 -7.30 3.78 1.77
N LEU A 230 -8.17 4.79 1.92
CA LEU A 230 -9.47 4.78 1.27
C LEU A 230 -9.38 4.86 -0.23
N MET A 231 -8.44 5.64 -0.78
CA MET A 231 -8.17 5.69 -2.22
C MET A 231 -6.72 6.10 -2.50
N ASN A 232 -6.13 5.49 -3.50
CA ASN A 232 -4.81 5.83 -4.01
C ASN A 232 -4.86 7.04 -4.92
N GLU A 233 -3.95 8.00 -4.75
CA GLU A 233 -3.62 9.08 -5.70
C GLU A 233 -4.80 9.79 -6.37
N PRO A 234 -5.76 10.36 -5.62
CA PRO A 234 -6.91 11.01 -6.23
C PRO A 234 -6.51 12.23 -7.07
N ILE A 235 -7.20 12.41 -8.20
CA ILE A 235 -7.18 13.59 -9.06
C ILE A 235 -5.77 13.91 -9.59
N ALA A 236 -5.47 13.42 -10.79
CA ALA A 236 -4.17 13.63 -11.44
C ALA A 236 -3.87 15.12 -11.72
N THR A 237 -2.60 15.45 -11.88
CA THR A 237 -2.14 16.82 -12.15
C THR A 237 -2.38 17.29 -13.58
N MET A 238 -2.69 16.37 -14.53
CA MET A 238 -2.84 16.68 -15.96
C MET A 238 -4.11 17.48 -16.30
N PHE A 239 -5.07 17.54 -15.39
CA PHE A 239 -6.31 18.32 -15.59
C PHE A 239 -6.06 19.82 -15.51
N THR A 240 -6.91 20.63 -16.17
CA THR A 240 -6.84 22.09 -16.04
C THR A 240 -7.12 22.53 -14.59
N LYS A 241 -6.68 23.72 -14.23
CA LYS A 241 -6.88 24.24 -12.87
C LYS A 241 -8.35 24.33 -12.48
N GLU A 242 -9.24 24.62 -13.43
CA GLU A 242 -10.69 24.68 -13.21
C GLU A 242 -11.25 23.29 -12.89
N VAL A 243 -10.81 22.25 -13.63
CA VAL A 243 -11.22 20.87 -13.39
C VAL A 243 -10.65 20.38 -12.04
N GLN A 244 -9.37 20.64 -11.76
CA GLN A 244 -8.78 20.31 -10.46
C GLN A 244 -9.56 20.95 -9.31
N ALA A 245 -9.88 22.26 -9.39
CA ALA A 245 -10.64 22.95 -8.35
C ALA A 245 -12.04 22.34 -8.12
N LYS A 246 -12.74 22.02 -9.22
CA LYS A 246 -14.07 21.36 -9.16
C LYS A 246 -14.00 20.01 -8.45
N LEU A 247 -12.99 19.18 -8.78
CA LEU A 247 -12.82 17.85 -8.23
C LEU A 247 -12.32 17.90 -6.78
N ASN A 248 -11.33 18.77 -6.50
CA ASN A 248 -10.78 18.97 -5.16
C ASN A 248 -11.87 19.35 -4.14
N ALA A 249 -12.86 20.16 -4.54
CA ALA A 249 -13.97 20.53 -3.67
C ALA A 249 -14.85 19.36 -3.21
N LYS A 250 -14.74 18.18 -3.85
CA LYS A 250 -15.53 16.99 -3.54
C LYS A 250 -14.74 15.94 -2.75
N LEU A 251 -13.41 16.03 -2.71
CA LEU A 251 -12.53 15.00 -2.17
C LEU A 251 -12.84 14.68 -0.70
N GLU A 252 -12.89 15.71 0.14
CA GLU A 252 -13.15 15.56 1.57
C GLU A 252 -14.51 14.92 1.87
N ASP A 253 -15.55 15.30 1.13
CA ASP A 253 -16.91 14.76 1.31
C ASP A 253 -16.98 13.27 0.95
N VAL A 254 -16.30 12.84 -0.11
CA VAL A 254 -16.21 11.41 -0.48
C VAL A 254 -15.50 10.61 0.61
N TYR A 255 -14.42 11.13 1.16
CA TYR A 255 -13.72 10.51 2.30
C TYR A 255 -14.60 10.42 3.55
N LYS A 256 -15.32 11.49 3.89
CA LYS A 256 -16.25 11.48 5.04
C LYS A 256 -17.36 10.45 4.87
N ARG A 257 -17.92 10.31 3.66
CA ARG A 257 -18.95 9.29 3.37
C ARG A 257 -18.42 7.87 3.59
N ALA A 258 -17.25 7.55 3.05
CA ALA A 258 -16.65 6.24 3.22
C ALA A 258 -16.27 5.97 4.69
N THR A 259 -15.68 6.96 5.36
CA THR A 259 -15.35 6.85 6.79
C THR A 259 -16.59 6.58 7.64
N LYS A 260 -17.70 7.30 7.37
CA LYS A 260 -18.97 7.06 8.05
C LYS A 260 -19.46 5.62 7.86
N ALA A 261 -19.42 5.10 6.63
CA ALA A 261 -19.83 3.73 6.33
C ALA A 261 -18.94 2.69 7.05
N ILE A 262 -17.63 2.93 7.14
CA ILE A 262 -16.70 2.09 7.92
C ILE A 262 -17.06 2.15 9.41
N ARG A 263 -17.27 3.35 9.97
CA ARG A 263 -17.52 3.54 11.40
C ARG A 263 -18.87 2.99 11.88
N GLU A 264 -19.79 2.66 10.97
CA GLU A 264 -21.00 1.89 11.33
C GLU A 264 -20.66 0.49 11.85
N VAL A 265 -19.51 -0.07 11.47
CA VAL A 265 -19.14 -1.47 11.75
C VAL A 265 -17.79 -1.63 12.44
N ASP A 266 -16.86 -0.69 12.25
CA ASP A 266 -15.47 -0.76 12.74
C ASP A 266 -15.06 0.54 13.44
N GLN A 267 -14.80 0.43 14.75
CA GLN A 267 -14.33 1.53 15.59
C GLN A 267 -12.82 1.46 15.88
N ASN A 268 -12.09 0.51 15.30
CA ASN A 268 -10.73 0.19 15.71
C ASN A 268 -9.65 0.70 14.75
N HIS A 269 -9.81 0.46 13.45
CA HIS A 269 -8.76 0.70 12.47
C HIS A 269 -8.58 2.18 12.13
N ILE A 270 -7.35 2.52 11.75
CA ILE A 270 -6.97 3.85 11.29
C ILE A 270 -7.49 4.06 9.87
N ILE A 271 -8.03 5.25 9.60
CA ILE A 271 -8.40 5.68 8.24
C ILE A 271 -7.24 6.47 7.66
N LEU A 272 -6.74 6.06 6.49
CA LEU A 272 -5.66 6.73 5.79
C LEU A 272 -6.22 7.52 4.61
N LEU A 273 -5.84 8.80 4.53
CA LEU A 273 -6.35 9.74 3.55
C LEU A 273 -5.22 10.32 2.70
N GLY A 274 -5.33 10.16 1.39
CA GLY A 274 -4.41 10.76 0.43
C GLY A 274 -4.81 12.18 0.05
N GLY A 275 -3.84 13.06 -0.18
CA GLY A 275 -4.07 14.37 -0.78
C GLY A 275 -4.46 14.26 -2.25
N SER A 276 -5.03 15.32 -2.83
CA SER A 276 -5.24 15.40 -4.27
C SER A 276 -3.92 15.53 -5.05
N GLN A 277 -4.00 15.54 -6.37
CA GLN A 277 -2.85 15.62 -7.29
C GLN A 277 -1.77 14.59 -6.97
N TRP A 278 -2.19 13.30 -7.05
CA TRP A 278 -1.33 12.14 -6.74
C TRP A 278 -0.75 12.16 -5.32
N ASN A 279 -1.62 12.35 -4.32
CA ASN A 279 -1.25 12.40 -2.89
C ASN A 279 -0.22 13.48 -2.54
N SER A 280 -0.18 14.60 -3.32
CA SER A 280 0.78 15.68 -3.09
C SER A 280 0.18 16.98 -2.57
N ASN A 281 -1.14 17.17 -2.70
CA ASN A 281 -1.82 18.42 -2.32
C ASN A 281 -2.88 18.18 -1.24
N PHE A 282 -2.71 18.80 -0.08
CA PHE A 282 -3.60 18.71 1.09
C PHE A 282 -4.49 19.94 1.29
N GLU A 283 -4.44 20.94 0.39
CA GLU A 283 -5.31 22.12 0.46
C GLU A 283 -6.82 21.81 0.43
N PRO A 284 -7.31 20.71 -0.22
CA PRO A 284 -8.72 20.38 -0.21
C PRO A 284 -9.32 20.04 1.16
N PHE A 285 -8.49 19.75 2.16
CA PHE A 285 -8.96 19.40 3.50
C PHE A 285 -9.24 20.64 4.33
N ASN A 286 -10.51 20.84 4.71
CA ASN A 286 -10.97 21.92 5.61
C ASN A 286 -11.24 21.40 7.02
N ASP A 287 -11.87 20.22 7.14
CA ASP A 287 -12.13 19.51 8.37
C ASP A 287 -11.22 18.26 8.45
N TRP A 288 -9.92 18.49 8.59
CA TRP A 288 -8.89 17.44 8.53
C TRP A 288 -8.92 16.45 9.68
N LYS A 289 -9.77 16.65 10.69
CA LYS A 289 -9.88 15.78 11.88
C LYS A 289 -11.34 15.38 12.14
N PHE A 290 -12.06 15.00 11.09
CA PHE A 290 -13.46 14.58 11.18
C PHE A 290 -13.64 13.19 11.80
N ASP A 291 -12.57 12.47 12.09
CA ASP A 291 -12.54 11.20 12.81
C ASP A 291 -11.30 11.16 13.73
N ASP A 292 -11.40 10.48 14.87
CA ASP A 292 -10.32 10.45 15.87
C ASP A 292 -9.13 9.56 15.49
N LYS A 293 -9.26 8.75 14.45
CA LYS A 293 -8.27 7.77 14.01
C LYS A 293 -7.88 7.99 12.54
N ILE A 294 -7.48 9.21 12.22
CA ILE A 294 -7.01 9.59 10.88
C ILE A 294 -5.48 9.60 10.85
N MET A 295 -4.93 9.16 9.73
CA MET A 295 -3.56 9.31 9.30
C MET A 295 -3.55 9.78 7.85
N TYR A 296 -2.58 10.60 7.46
CA TYR A 296 -2.44 11.05 6.07
C TYR A 296 -1.33 10.29 5.33
N THR A 297 -1.51 10.12 4.03
CA THR A 297 -0.52 9.55 3.12
C THR A 297 -0.13 10.55 2.04
N CYS A 298 1.16 10.63 1.74
CA CYS A 298 1.71 11.42 0.64
C CYS A 298 2.59 10.55 -0.25
N HIS A 299 2.80 10.95 -1.51
CA HIS A 299 3.65 10.23 -2.48
C HIS A 299 4.69 11.16 -3.08
N ARG A 300 5.89 10.60 -3.37
CA ARG A 300 6.95 11.37 -4.02
C ARG A 300 8.02 10.48 -4.65
N TYR A 301 8.28 10.68 -5.93
CA TYR A 301 9.24 9.89 -6.69
C TYR A 301 10.47 10.66 -7.19
N GLY A 302 10.55 11.97 -6.94
CA GLY A 302 11.64 12.77 -7.49
C GLY A 302 11.82 14.14 -6.84
N GLY A 303 12.64 14.98 -7.45
CA GLY A 303 13.05 16.27 -6.93
C GLY A 303 14.25 16.14 -5.98
N ALA A 304 14.58 17.21 -5.25
CA ALA A 304 15.66 17.17 -4.28
C ALA A 304 15.29 16.31 -3.06
N PRO A 305 16.19 15.44 -2.55
CA PRO A 305 15.94 14.61 -1.37
C PRO A 305 16.19 15.40 -0.07
N THR A 306 15.59 16.59 0.05
CA THR A 306 15.84 17.53 1.15
C THR A 306 14.58 17.84 1.94
N LYS A 307 14.74 18.38 3.15
CA LYS A 307 13.63 18.76 4.03
C LYS A 307 12.72 19.82 3.35
N GLU A 308 13.32 20.78 2.65
CA GLU A 308 12.59 21.84 1.95
C GLU A 308 11.64 21.27 0.89
N ALA A 309 12.04 20.18 0.26
CA ALA A 309 11.22 19.51 -0.76
C ALA A 309 9.97 18.82 -0.21
N ILE A 310 9.93 18.55 1.09
CA ILE A 310 8.78 17.95 1.80
C ILE A 310 8.21 18.89 2.86
N GLN A 311 8.60 20.18 2.85
CA GLN A 311 8.18 21.13 3.88
C GLN A 311 6.65 21.27 3.95
N SER A 312 5.96 21.28 2.81
CA SER A 312 4.49 21.35 2.77
C SER A 312 3.81 20.16 3.49
N TYR A 313 4.40 18.97 3.42
CA TYR A 313 3.89 17.79 4.13
C TYR A 313 4.14 17.92 5.64
N ILE A 314 5.32 18.42 6.02
CA ILE A 314 5.67 18.70 7.42
C ILE A 314 4.73 19.76 7.99
N ASP A 315 4.52 20.87 7.29
CA ASP A 315 3.63 21.97 7.72
C ASP A 315 2.18 21.50 7.90
N PHE A 316 1.69 20.65 6.98
CA PHE A 316 0.35 20.08 7.09
C PHE A 316 0.24 19.13 8.29
N ARG A 317 1.21 18.22 8.49
CA ARG A 317 1.27 17.34 9.66
C ARG A 317 1.29 18.14 10.96
N ASP A 318 2.19 19.15 11.05
CA ASP A 318 2.36 19.98 12.25
C ASP A 318 1.08 20.80 12.53
N LYS A 319 0.39 21.26 11.47
CA LYS A 319 -0.91 21.96 11.59
C LYS A 319 -2.00 21.04 12.11
N THR A 320 -2.08 19.81 11.61
CA THR A 320 -3.16 18.87 11.93
C THR A 320 -2.90 18.10 13.22
N GLN A 321 -1.64 17.97 13.63
CA GLN A 321 -1.20 17.11 14.73
C GLN A 321 -1.66 15.65 14.54
N LEU A 322 -1.62 15.16 13.30
CA LEU A 322 -1.96 13.79 12.89
C LEU A 322 -0.77 13.11 12.24
N PRO A 323 -0.66 11.77 12.32
CA PRO A 323 0.43 11.05 11.66
C PRO A 323 0.38 11.23 10.14
N MET A 324 1.56 11.26 9.53
CA MET A 324 1.73 11.21 8.08
C MET A 324 2.80 10.20 7.72
N TYR A 325 2.62 9.48 6.61
CA TYR A 325 3.65 8.64 6.03
C TYR A 325 3.72 8.82 4.52
N MET A 326 4.84 8.44 3.93
CA MET A 326 5.07 8.41 2.48
C MET A 326 4.62 7.03 1.97
N GLY A 327 3.38 6.95 1.45
CA GLY A 327 2.78 5.70 0.99
C GLY A 327 3.50 5.10 -0.22
N GLU A 328 4.08 5.98 -1.05
CA GLU A 328 4.89 5.54 -2.18
C GLU A 328 6.12 6.41 -2.38
N ILE A 329 7.23 5.72 -2.60
CA ILE A 329 8.56 6.25 -2.93
C ILE A 329 9.31 5.14 -3.69
N GLY A 330 10.25 5.49 -4.54
CA GLY A 330 11.05 4.54 -5.31
C GLY A 330 11.36 5.09 -6.70
N HIS A 331 11.60 4.21 -7.68
CA HIS A 331 11.87 4.58 -9.08
C HIS A 331 12.94 5.65 -9.27
N ASN A 332 13.95 5.65 -8.39
CA ASN A 332 15.08 6.59 -8.43
C ASN A 332 16.39 5.84 -8.17
N THR A 333 17.53 6.54 -8.16
CA THR A 333 18.81 5.94 -7.83
C THR A 333 18.86 5.53 -6.36
N ASP A 334 19.60 4.48 -6.04
CA ASP A 334 19.77 4.02 -4.66
C ASP A 334 20.30 5.12 -3.74
N LYS A 335 21.22 5.96 -4.24
CA LYS A 335 21.72 7.11 -3.49
C LYS A 335 20.63 8.11 -3.16
N TRP A 336 19.81 8.51 -4.15
CA TRP A 336 18.71 9.44 -3.93
C TRP A 336 17.72 8.89 -2.91
N GLN A 337 17.40 7.61 -3.04
CA GLN A 337 16.47 6.93 -2.14
C GLN A 337 17.00 6.91 -0.70
N ALA A 338 18.28 6.58 -0.50
CA ALA A 338 18.91 6.59 0.81
C ALA A 338 18.90 7.99 1.46
N ASP A 339 19.29 9.03 0.71
CA ASP A 339 19.28 10.42 1.16
C ASP A 339 17.86 10.87 1.52
N PHE A 340 16.87 10.47 0.74
CA PHE A 340 15.47 10.84 0.99
C PHE A 340 14.87 10.10 2.18
N CYS A 341 15.19 8.82 2.37
CA CYS A 341 14.82 8.09 3.58
C CYS A 341 15.39 8.71 4.85
N GLU A 342 16.63 9.20 4.80
CA GLU A 342 17.24 9.92 5.92
C GLU A 342 16.50 11.25 6.22
N THR A 343 16.12 11.97 5.17
CA THR A 343 15.30 13.18 5.28
C THR A 343 13.96 12.89 5.95
N MET A 344 13.27 11.83 5.51
CA MET A 344 11.98 11.42 6.09
C MET A 344 12.11 10.94 7.53
N ARG A 345 13.17 10.20 7.87
CA ARG A 345 13.42 9.79 9.25
C ARG A 345 13.59 11.00 10.18
N LYS A 346 14.36 12.02 9.76
CA LYS A 346 14.52 13.26 10.52
C LYS A 346 13.21 14.03 10.68
N ALA A 347 12.31 13.91 9.70
CA ALA A 347 10.99 14.53 9.73
C ALA A 347 9.92 13.67 10.46
N ASN A 348 10.26 12.50 11.00
CA ASN A 348 9.31 11.53 11.59
C ASN A 348 8.18 11.13 10.61
N ILE A 349 8.51 10.93 9.33
CA ILE A 349 7.61 10.45 8.28
C ILE A 349 8.08 9.06 7.86
N GLY A 350 7.30 8.02 8.20
CA GLY A 350 7.53 6.65 7.76
C GLY A 350 7.29 6.48 6.25
N TYR A 351 7.65 5.35 5.68
CA TYR A 351 7.53 5.14 4.24
C TYR A 351 7.33 3.68 3.83
N THR A 352 6.71 3.50 2.66
CA THR A 352 6.64 2.23 1.92
C THR A 352 7.12 2.44 0.49
N PHE A 353 8.00 1.54 0.03
CA PHE A 353 8.61 1.63 -1.30
C PHE A 353 7.73 0.96 -2.36
N TRP A 354 7.67 1.57 -3.54
CA TRP A 354 6.95 1.07 -4.70
C TRP A 354 7.88 0.59 -5.80
N PRO A 355 7.69 -0.61 -6.38
CA PRO A 355 6.95 -1.74 -5.81
C PRO A 355 7.89 -2.77 -5.17
N TYR A 356 7.32 -3.78 -4.52
CA TYR A 356 8.08 -4.94 -4.06
C TYR A 356 8.69 -5.72 -5.23
N LYS A 357 7.91 -5.99 -6.28
CA LYS A 357 8.30 -6.89 -7.37
C LYS A 357 7.86 -6.36 -8.75
N LYS A 358 8.74 -6.41 -9.75
CA LYS A 358 8.44 -6.20 -11.18
C LYS A 358 9.54 -6.75 -12.08
N ILE A 359 9.36 -6.69 -13.40
CA ILE A 359 10.44 -7.05 -14.33
C ILE A 359 11.66 -6.16 -14.09
N GLU A 360 12.84 -6.79 -14.03
CA GLU A 360 14.19 -6.20 -13.94
C GLU A 360 14.47 -5.47 -12.62
N ASN A 361 14.58 -4.14 -12.62
CA ASN A 361 15.14 -3.34 -11.52
C ASN A 361 14.14 -2.32 -10.93
N SER A 362 14.61 -1.47 -10.03
CA SER A 362 13.81 -0.46 -9.30
C SER A 362 12.64 -1.08 -8.52
N CYS A 363 12.92 -2.17 -7.81
CA CYS A 363 12.03 -2.91 -6.91
C CYS A 363 12.87 -3.73 -5.95
N MET A 364 12.29 -4.32 -4.91
CA MET A 364 13.04 -5.18 -3.99
C MET A 364 13.45 -6.50 -4.67
N MET A 365 12.57 -7.08 -5.47
CA MET A 365 12.76 -8.38 -6.15
C MET A 365 12.54 -8.23 -7.66
N GLY A 366 13.61 -8.32 -8.43
CA GLY A 366 13.56 -8.26 -9.88
C GLY A 366 13.12 -9.59 -10.49
N ILE A 367 12.06 -9.60 -11.29
CA ILE A 367 11.63 -10.76 -12.07
C ILE A 367 12.54 -10.89 -13.28
N ARG A 368 13.10 -12.07 -13.49
CA ARG A 368 13.85 -12.38 -14.70
C ARG A 368 12.89 -12.43 -15.89
N LYS A 369 13.10 -11.52 -16.83
CA LYS A 369 12.30 -11.44 -18.05
C LYS A 369 12.53 -12.69 -18.91
N PRO A 370 11.47 -13.38 -19.41
CA PRO A 370 11.64 -14.45 -20.39
C PRO A 370 12.44 -13.97 -21.62
N ALA A 371 13.29 -14.81 -22.19
CA ALA A 371 14.25 -14.39 -23.23
C ALA A 371 13.63 -13.71 -24.45
N GLU A 372 12.45 -14.16 -24.87
CA GLU A 372 11.74 -13.61 -26.04
C GLU A 372 10.59 -12.66 -25.64
N TRP A 373 10.52 -12.22 -24.39
CA TRP A 373 9.45 -11.35 -23.88
C TRP A 373 9.28 -10.09 -24.72
N ASP A 374 10.37 -9.36 -24.95
CA ASP A 374 10.31 -8.10 -25.69
C ASP A 374 9.94 -8.28 -27.14
N SER A 375 10.52 -9.30 -27.80
CA SER A 375 10.30 -9.55 -29.22
C SER A 375 8.92 -10.12 -29.56
N ILE A 376 8.23 -10.72 -28.61
CA ILE A 376 6.93 -11.38 -28.78
C ILE A 376 5.84 -10.62 -28.02
N ILE A 377 5.94 -10.57 -26.70
CA ILE A 377 4.86 -10.05 -25.84
C ILE A 377 4.82 -8.53 -25.89
N VAL A 378 5.95 -7.85 -25.63
CA VAL A 378 6.00 -6.37 -25.66
C VAL A 378 5.72 -5.86 -27.06
N LYS A 379 6.32 -6.48 -28.09
CA LYS A 379 6.05 -6.09 -29.50
C LYS A 379 4.56 -6.16 -29.83
N PHE A 380 3.85 -7.18 -29.38
CA PHE A 380 2.40 -7.29 -29.61
C PHE A 380 1.61 -6.31 -28.73
N ALA A 381 2.01 -6.10 -27.48
CA ALA A 381 1.38 -5.13 -26.58
C ALA A 381 1.45 -3.69 -27.15
N GLU A 382 2.55 -3.33 -27.80
CA GLU A 382 2.80 -2.00 -28.38
C GLU A 382 2.29 -1.82 -29.82
N ALA A 383 1.84 -2.90 -30.47
CA ALA A 383 1.34 -2.86 -31.84
C ALA A 383 0.03 -2.07 -31.94
N ASP A 384 -0.28 -1.56 -33.13
CA ASP A 384 -1.60 -1.02 -33.43
C ASP A 384 -2.63 -2.15 -33.46
N ARG A 385 -3.45 -2.21 -32.41
CA ARG A 385 -4.52 -3.18 -32.20
C ARG A 385 -5.91 -2.52 -32.18
N SER A 386 -6.02 -1.32 -32.76
CA SER A 386 -7.27 -0.55 -32.81
C SER A 386 -8.32 -1.15 -33.77
N SER A 387 -7.92 -2.09 -34.62
CA SER A 387 -8.81 -2.78 -35.57
C SER A 387 -8.59 -4.30 -35.53
N PHE A 388 -9.62 -5.07 -35.90
CA PHE A 388 -9.50 -6.52 -36.03
C PHE A 388 -8.43 -6.94 -37.05
N ASP A 389 -8.22 -6.17 -38.13
CA ASP A 389 -7.17 -6.43 -39.08
C ASP A 389 -5.79 -6.16 -38.50
N GLY A 390 -5.63 -5.07 -37.74
CA GLY A 390 -4.41 -4.76 -37.02
C GLY A 390 -4.05 -5.86 -36.01
N ILE A 391 -5.02 -6.34 -35.24
CA ILE A 391 -4.84 -7.46 -34.29
C ILE A 391 -4.34 -8.72 -35.02
N ARG A 392 -5.01 -9.10 -36.12
CA ARG A 392 -4.64 -10.31 -36.88
C ARG A 392 -3.22 -10.21 -37.49
N LYS A 393 -2.86 -9.05 -38.03
CA LYS A 393 -1.53 -8.82 -38.60
C LYS A 393 -0.42 -8.79 -37.57
N ALA A 394 -0.68 -8.21 -36.39
CA ALA A 394 0.31 -8.06 -35.33
C ALA A 394 0.51 -9.33 -34.52
N ARG A 395 -0.52 -10.21 -34.42
CA ARG A 395 -0.52 -11.36 -33.52
C ARG A 395 0.59 -12.35 -33.87
N PRO A 396 1.50 -12.63 -32.92
CA PRO A 396 2.54 -13.64 -33.08
C PRO A 396 1.99 -15.06 -32.94
N ASP A 397 2.88 -16.03 -32.95
CA ASP A 397 2.53 -17.44 -32.67
C ASP A 397 1.88 -17.56 -31.28
N GLN A 398 0.70 -18.17 -31.24
CA GLN A 398 -0.14 -18.28 -30.08
C GLN A 398 0.47 -19.20 -29.00
N GLU A 399 1.04 -20.34 -29.41
CA GLU A 399 1.64 -21.31 -28.47
C GLU A 399 2.88 -20.73 -27.82
N LYS A 400 3.67 -19.96 -28.58
CA LYS A 400 4.80 -19.22 -28.07
C LYS A 400 4.36 -18.15 -27.08
N GLY A 401 3.29 -17.42 -27.37
CA GLY A 401 2.67 -16.48 -26.45
C GLY A 401 2.26 -17.12 -25.12
N LYS A 402 1.55 -18.26 -25.18
CA LYS A 402 1.15 -19.03 -23.99
C LYS A 402 2.35 -19.44 -23.14
N LYS A 403 3.39 -19.99 -23.79
CA LYS A 403 4.62 -20.40 -23.11
C LYS A 403 5.27 -19.25 -22.36
N LEU A 404 5.46 -18.10 -23.01
CA LEU A 404 6.12 -16.93 -22.43
C LEU A 404 5.32 -16.35 -21.26
N LEU A 405 3.98 -16.28 -21.36
CA LEU A 405 3.12 -15.83 -20.27
C LEU A 405 3.25 -16.73 -19.03
N MET A 406 3.27 -18.05 -19.20
CA MET A 406 3.45 -18.97 -18.08
C MET A 406 4.87 -19.00 -17.55
N GLU A 407 5.88 -18.80 -18.40
CA GLU A 407 7.28 -18.64 -17.98
C GLU A 407 7.44 -17.37 -17.12
N PHE A 408 6.77 -16.27 -17.48
CA PHE A 408 6.74 -15.07 -16.66
C PHE A 408 6.16 -15.34 -15.27
N VAL A 409 5.04 -16.08 -15.17
CA VAL A 409 4.44 -16.46 -13.88
C VAL A 409 5.40 -17.32 -13.05
N GLU A 410 6.10 -18.26 -13.67
CA GLU A 410 7.10 -19.08 -12.97
C GLU A 410 8.29 -18.23 -12.49
N ASN A 411 8.77 -17.32 -13.33
CA ASN A 411 9.87 -16.40 -13.00
C ASN A 411 9.48 -15.40 -11.89
N ALA A 412 8.18 -15.12 -11.72
CA ALA A 412 7.68 -14.23 -10.68
C ALA A 412 7.64 -14.89 -9.28
N LYS A 413 7.77 -16.20 -9.16
CA LYS A 413 7.86 -16.85 -7.85
C LYS A 413 9.11 -16.36 -7.10
N GLN A 414 8.99 -16.09 -5.82
CA GLN A 414 10.05 -15.50 -4.98
C GLN A 414 11.41 -16.15 -5.20
N LYS A 415 11.49 -17.47 -5.17
CA LYS A 415 12.75 -18.24 -5.35
C LYS A 415 13.44 -18.04 -6.70
N ASN A 416 12.75 -17.56 -7.73
CA ASN A 416 13.25 -17.34 -9.08
C ASN A 416 13.57 -15.84 -9.34
N CYS A 417 13.18 -14.96 -8.43
CA CYS A 417 13.47 -13.53 -8.51
C CYS A 417 14.90 -13.20 -8.04
N VAL A 418 15.38 -12.02 -8.38
CA VAL A 418 16.71 -11.52 -8.02
C VAL A 418 16.58 -10.39 -7.01
N PRO A 419 17.08 -10.55 -5.77
CA PRO A 419 17.10 -9.45 -4.80
C PRO A 419 17.93 -8.27 -5.34
N GLN A 420 17.37 -7.08 -5.25
CA GLN A 420 18.03 -5.84 -5.65
C GLN A 420 18.70 -5.21 -4.41
N THR A 421 19.91 -5.68 -4.09
CA THR A 421 20.63 -5.35 -2.86
C THR A 421 20.75 -3.84 -2.61
N GLY A 422 21.14 -3.07 -3.63
CA GLY A 422 21.30 -1.61 -3.50
C GLY A 422 19.97 -0.93 -3.19
N TYR A 423 18.90 -1.35 -3.87
CA TYR A 423 17.55 -0.84 -3.63
C TYR A 423 17.07 -1.15 -2.20
N ILE A 424 17.23 -2.39 -1.73
CA ILE A 424 16.84 -2.80 -0.37
C ILE A 424 17.63 -2.02 0.68
N GLN A 425 18.95 -1.89 0.52
CA GLN A 425 19.81 -1.13 1.44
C GLN A 425 19.46 0.35 1.46
N SER A 426 19.05 0.95 0.32
CA SER A 426 18.62 2.34 0.25
C SER A 426 17.38 2.62 1.09
N MET A 427 16.52 1.63 1.29
CA MET A 427 15.37 1.70 2.20
C MET A 427 15.77 1.66 3.69
N GLY A 428 17.02 1.37 4.00
CA GLY A 428 17.50 1.11 5.36
C GLY A 428 17.19 -0.30 5.86
N LEU A 429 16.94 -1.23 4.95
CA LEU A 429 16.63 -2.63 5.21
C LEU A 429 17.87 -3.52 5.00
N LYS A 430 17.79 -4.76 5.52
CA LYS A 430 18.86 -5.76 5.39
C LYS A 430 18.64 -6.62 4.14
N THR A 431 19.71 -7.17 3.60
CA THR A 431 19.67 -8.07 2.44
C THR A 431 19.89 -9.53 2.80
N GLU A 432 20.21 -9.81 4.06
CA GLU A 432 20.37 -11.15 4.67
C GLU A 432 19.90 -11.12 6.11
#